data_0b46f55cf417c8ec2a871c5e7902cef0
#
_entry.id   0b46f55cf417c8ec2a871c5e7902cef0
#
_cell.length_a   1.000
_cell.length_b   1.000
_cell.length_c   1.000
_cell.angle_alpha   90.00
_cell.angle_beta   90.00
_cell.angle_gamma   90.00
#
_symmetry.space_group_name_H-M   'P 1'
#
loop_
_entity.id
_entity.type
_entity.pdbx_description
1 polymer ?
#
loop_
_entity_poly.entity_id
_entity_poly.type
_entity_poly.pdbx_seq_one_letter_code
_entity_poly.pdbx_strand_id
1 'polypeptide(L)'
;MSEIPFPKFQQYVGKDGQYYFRLKAKNGEPILASEGYKSKAGCENGIQSVRTNAPDDARYLLKTAKNGQFYFVLRAANHQVIGTSEMYTTEKNRQNGIEAVKSTAPSAAVEEL
;
A
#
# COMPACT_ATOMS: atom_id res chain seq x y z
N MET A 1 10.02 -16.68 -13.57
CA MET A 1 9.13 -16.93 -12.43
C MET A 1 9.74 -16.32 -11.18
N SER A 2 8.93 -15.62 -10.40
CA SER A 2 9.43 -14.98 -9.18
C SER A 2 9.62 -16.01 -8.07
N GLU A 3 10.75 -15.92 -7.36
CA GLU A 3 11.03 -16.72 -6.18
C GLU A 3 10.74 -15.97 -4.89
N ILE A 4 10.29 -14.71 -4.99
CA ILE A 4 10.05 -13.85 -3.81
C ILE A 4 8.73 -14.26 -3.16
N PRO A 5 8.75 -14.69 -1.89
CA PRO A 5 7.52 -15.09 -1.20
C PRO A 5 6.71 -13.89 -0.74
N PHE A 6 5.44 -14.12 -0.45
CA PHE A 6 4.61 -13.13 0.23
C PHE A 6 4.96 -13.08 1.72
N PRO A 7 4.81 -11.91 2.37
CA PRO A 7 4.34 -10.63 1.83
C PRO A 7 5.41 -9.93 1.00
N LYS A 8 4.95 -9.09 0.06
CA LYS A 8 5.90 -8.37 -0.80
C LYS A 8 5.23 -7.15 -1.44
N PHE A 9 6.06 -6.17 -1.80
CA PHE A 9 5.65 -5.13 -2.73
C PHE A 9 5.85 -5.65 -4.14
N GLN A 10 4.90 -5.37 -5.01
CA GLN A 10 5.05 -5.61 -6.45
C GLN A 10 5.08 -4.28 -7.16
N GLN A 11 6.16 -4.05 -7.91
CA GLN A 11 6.35 -2.82 -8.69
C GLN A 11 6.13 -3.15 -10.16
N TYR A 12 5.32 -2.34 -10.84
CA TYR A 12 4.96 -2.62 -12.24
C TYR A 12 4.71 -1.33 -12.99
N VAL A 13 4.66 -1.44 -14.33
CA VAL A 13 4.34 -0.32 -15.22
C VAL A 13 2.88 -0.47 -15.66
N GLY A 14 2.10 0.59 -15.49
CA GLY A 14 0.70 0.61 -15.89
C GLY A 14 0.53 0.86 -17.38
N LYS A 15 -0.70 0.76 -17.86
CA LYS A 15 -1.05 1.01 -19.26
C LYS A 15 -0.74 2.43 -19.70
N ASP A 16 -0.72 3.37 -18.75
CA ASP A 16 -0.41 4.78 -18.99
C ASP A 16 1.10 5.06 -19.01
N GLY A 17 1.93 4.02 -18.87
CA GLY A 17 3.38 4.16 -18.87
C GLY A 17 3.96 4.62 -17.54
N GLN A 18 3.12 4.82 -16.52
CA GLN A 18 3.59 5.22 -15.20
C GLN A 18 3.95 4.01 -14.35
N TYR A 19 4.74 4.24 -13.31
CA TYR A 19 5.18 3.19 -12.38
C TYR A 19 4.25 3.16 -11.18
N TYR A 20 3.88 1.96 -10.77
CA TYR A 20 2.98 1.71 -9.64
C TYR A 20 3.57 0.66 -8.72
N PHE A 21 3.12 0.66 -7.48
CA PHE A 21 3.37 -0.48 -6.60
C PHE A 21 2.10 -0.86 -5.86
N ARG A 22 2.08 -2.10 -5.41
CA ARG A 22 1.05 -2.57 -4.49
C ARG A 22 1.74 -3.44 -3.45
N LEU A 23 1.18 -3.43 -2.24
CA LEU A 23 1.66 -4.28 -1.15
C LEU A 23 0.70 -5.46 -1.03
N LYS A 24 1.25 -6.64 -1.07
CA LYS A 24 0.49 -7.88 -0.92
C LYS A 24 0.79 -8.52 0.43
N ALA A 25 -0.27 -8.94 1.12
CA ALA A 25 -0.17 -9.59 2.41
C ALA A 25 0.36 -11.02 2.27
N LYS A 26 0.58 -11.66 3.40
CA LYS A 26 1.10 -13.03 3.47
C LYS A 26 0.26 -14.03 2.67
N ASN A 27 -1.06 -13.81 2.61
CA ASN A 27 -1.97 -14.67 1.84
C ASN A 27 -2.07 -14.28 0.35
N GLY A 28 -1.24 -13.34 -0.11
CA GLY A 28 -1.24 -12.90 -1.50
C GLY A 28 -2.29 -11.84 -1.84
N GLU A 29 -3.10 -11.41 -0.87
CA GLU A 29 -4.13 -10.40 -1.12
C GLU A 29 -3.52 -9.00 -1.16
N PRO A 30 -3.97 -8.12 -2.10
CA PRO A 30 -3.50 -6.74 -2.09
C PRO A 30 -4.10 -5.99 -0.89
N ILE A 31 -3.26 -5.26 -0.16
CA ILE A 31 -3.70 -4.49 1.01
C ILE A 31 -3.41 -3.00 0.90
N LEU A 32 -2.59 -2.59 -0.06
CA LEU A 32 -2.28 -1.19 -0.29
C LEU A 32 -1.84 -1.00 -1.73
N ALA A 33 -2.28 0.07 -2.37
CA ALA A 33 -1.91 0.39 -3.74
C ALA A 33 -1.47 1.84 -3.85
N SER A 34 -0.49 2.10 -4.71
CA SER A 34 0.02 3.45 -4.91
C SER A 34 -0.72 4.18 -6.02
N GLU A 35 -0.47 5.49 -6.09
CA GLU A 35 -0.76 6.27 -7.27
C GLU A 35 0.37 6.09 -8.30
N GLY A 36 0.19 6.63 -9.51
CA GLY A 36 1.19 6.52 -10.55
C GLY A 36 2.37 7.45 -10.33
N TYR A 37 3.56 6.96 -10.58
CA TYR A 37 4.80 7.73 -10.55
C TYR A 37 5.38 7.83 -11.95
N LYS A 38 5.93 8.98 -12.30
CA LYS A 38 6.49 9.22 -13.63
C LYS A 38 7.82 8.51 -13.85
N SER A 39 8.51 8.15 -12.76
CA SER A 39 9.81 7.50 -12.84
C SER A 39 9.87 6.29 -11.91
N LYS A 40 10.74 5.34 -12.26
CA LYS A 40 10.99 4.19 -11.43
C LYS A 40 11.56 4.60 -10.06
N ALA A 41 12.48 5.56 -10.06
CA ALA A 41 13.07 6.07 -8.83
C ALA A 41 12.01 6.68 -7.91
N GLY A 42 11.04 7.42 -8.48
CA GLY A 42 9.94 7.98 -7.70
C GLY A 42 9.08 6.89 -7.07
N CYS A 43 8.81 5.82 -7.82
CA CYS A 43 8.05 4.68 -7.32
C CYS A 43 8.80 3.99 -6.18
N GLU A 44 10.09 3.77 -6.33
CA GLU A 44 10.91 3.15 -5.29
C GLU A 44 10.97 4.01 -4.03
N ASN A 45 11.04 5.32 -4.18
CA ASN A 45 10.96 6.25 -3.05
C ASN A 45 9.60 6.15 -2.35
N GLY A 46 8.52 5.96 -3.12
CA GLY A 46 7.19 5.74 -2.57
C GLY A 46 7.13 4.48 -1.71
N ILE A 47 7.73 3.39 -2.17
CA ILE A 47 7.82 2.15 -1.40
C ILE A 47 8.56 2.39 -0.08
N GLN A 48 9.69 3.09 -0.11
CA GLN A 48 10.44 3.39 1.10
C GLN A 48 9.64 4.28 2.05
N SER A 49 8.86 5.21 1.51
CA SER A 49 7.97 6.05 2.30
C SER A 49 6.91 5.22 3.01
N VAL A 50 6.33 4.22 2.34
CA VAL A 50 5.39 3.30 2.97
C VAL A 50 6.07 2.56 4.12
N ARG A 51 7.26 2.04 3.90
CA ARG A 51 8.00 1.33 4.96
C ARG A 51 8.23 2.20 6.18
N THR A 52 8.61 3.45 5.97
CA THR A 52 8.92 4.38 7.05
C THR A 52 7.68 4.79 7.83
N ASN A 53 6.56 5.01 7.14
CA ASN A 53 5.36 5.57 7.75
C ASN A 53 4.37 4.52 8.25
N ALA A 54 4.44 3.30 7.72
CA ALA A 54 3.47 2.25 8.09
C ALA A 54 3.37 1.95 9.57
N PRO A 55 4.47 1.97 10.37
CA PRO A 55 4.36 1.70 11.81
C PRO A 55 3.63 2.77 12.61
N ASP A 56 3.48 3.97 12.08
CA ASP A 56 2.93 5.12 12.82
C ASP A 56 1.42 5.24 12.58
N ASP A 57 0.61 5.04 13.63
CA ASP A 57 -0.85 5.14 13.55
C ASP A 57 -1.31 6.51 13.04
N ALA A 58 -0.57 7.56 13.33
CA ALA A 58 -0.95 8.92 12.94
C ALA A 58 -0.90 9.13 11.42
N ARG A 59 -0.30 8.21 10.68
CA ARG A 59 -0.18 8.30 9.22
C ARG A 59 -1.41 7.76 8.49
N TYR A 60 -2.32 7.10 9.20
CA TYR A 60 -3.52 6.50 8.59
C TYR A 60 -4.72 7.44 8.71
N LEU A 61 -5.41 7.64 7.60
CA LEU A 61 -6.66 8.41 7.58
C LEU A 61 -7.80 7.47 7.22
N LEU A 62 -8.78 7.37 8.13
CA LEU A 62 -9.94 6.49 7.94
C LEU A 62 -10.96 7.17 7.05
N LYS A 63 -11.48 6.45 6.07
CA LYS A 63 -12.43 7.00 5.10
C LYS A 63 -13.62 6.09 4.88
N THR A 64 -14.72 6.67 4.43
CA THR A 64 -15.92 5.96 4.02
C THR A 64 -16.24 6.34 2.59
N ALA A 65 -16.43 5.34 1.73
CA ALA A 65 -16.75 5.57 0.32
C ALA A 65 -18.25 5.88 0.15
N LYS A 66 -18.61 6.38 -1.02
CA LYS A 66 -20.01 6.73 -1.33
C LYS A 66 -20.95 5.56 -1.21
N ASN A 67 -20.48 4.34 -1.48
CA ASN A 67 -21.28 3.13 -1.37
C ASN A 67 -21.39 2.57 0.05
N GLY A 68 -20.87 3.31 1.05
CA GLY A 68 -20.92 2.90 2.44
C GLY A 68 -19.81 1.97 2.88
N GLN A 69 -18.92 1.57 1.97
CA GLN A 69 -17.78 0.74 2.34
C GLN A 69 -16.67 1.57 2.98
N PHE A 70 -15.81 0.91 3.73
CA PHE A 70 -14.75 1.54 4.52
C PHE A 70 -13.41 1.32 3.85
N TYR A 71 -12.54 2.33 3.92
CA TYR A 71 -11.17 2.19 3.45
C TYR A 71 -10.27 3.13 4.24
N PHE A 72 -8.98 3.07 3.98
CA PHE A 72 -8.03 3.99 4.58
C PHE A 72 -6.99 4.42 3.56
N VAL A 73 -6.36 5.55 3.82
CA VAL A 73 -5.18 5.96 3.08
C VAL A 73 -4.02 6.08 4.06
N LEU A 74 -2.82 5.81 3.56
CA LEU A 74 -1.58 6.01 4.30
C LEU A 74 -0.91 7.26 3.76
N ARG A 75 -0.52 8.16 4.65
CA ARG A 75 0.11 9.43 4.29
C ARG A 75 1.53 9.49 4.84
N ALA A 76 2.39 10.20 4.11
CA ALA A 76 3.72 10.55 4.62
C ALA A 76 3.60 11.68 5.64
N ALA A 77 4.70 12.03 6.29
CA ALA A 77 4.73 13.09 7.29
C ALA A 77 4.30 14.45 6.73
N ASN A 78 4.48 14.68 5.42
CA ASN A 78 4.04 15.91 4.75
C ASN A 78 2.57 15.86 4.31
N HIS A 79 1.82 14.86 4.75
CA HIS A 79 0.39 14.63 4.45
C HIS A 79 0.09 14.18 3.02
N GLN A 80 1.10 13.88 2.21
CA GLN A 80 0.85 13.32 0.88
C GLN A 80 0.41 11.86 1.00
N VAL A 81 -0.61 11.48 0.22
CA VAL A 81 -1.08 10.10 0.17
C VAL A 81 -0.04 9.26 -0.57
N ILE A 82 0.43 8.21 0.09
CA ILE A 82 1.41 7.29 -0.48
C ILE A 82 0.83 5.90 -0.73
N GLY A 83 -0.38 5.65 -0.24
CA GLY A 83 -1.07 4.40 -0.53
C GLY A 83 -2.52 4.47 -0.15
N THR A 84 -3.35 3.69 -0.85
CA THR A 84 -4.79 3.59 -0.62
C THR A 84 -5.13 2.12 -0.47
N SER A 85 -5.95 1.80 0.54
CA SER A 85 -6.35 0.42 0.79
C SER A 85 -7.44 -0.03 -0.17
N GLU A 86 -7.74 -1.34 -0.11
CA GLU A 86 -8.93 -1.92 -0.73
C GLU A 86 -10.16 -1.51 0.08
N MET A 87 -11.35 -1.80 -0.46
CA MET A 87 -12.62 -1.53 0.23
C MET A 87 -12.95 -2.66 1.19
N TYR A 88 -13.44 -2.28 2.37
CA TYR A 88 -13.85 -3.22 3.42
C TYR A 88 -15.32 -3.01 3.74
N THR A 89 -16.02 -4.09 4.05
CA THR A 89 -17.45 -4.03 4.36
C THR A 89 -17.73 -3.62 5.81
N THR A 90 -16.73 -3.73 6.69
CA THR A 90 -16.87 -3.37 8.11
C THR A 90 -15.68 -2.56 8.57
N GLU A 91 -15.89 -1.78 9.64
CA GLU A 91 -14.79 -1.03 10.28
C GLU A 91 -13.75 -1.98 10.87
N LYS A 92 -14.19 -3.12 11.39
CA LYS A 92 -13.29 -4.14 11.93
C LYS A 92 -12.34 -4.67 10.87
N ASN A 93 -12.87 -4.98 9.68
CA ASN A 93 -12.03 -5.46 8.58
C ASN A 93 -11.06 -4.39 8.11
N ARG A 94 -11.50 -3.12 8.10
CA ARG A 94 -10.61 -2.00 7.78
C ARG A 94 -9.47 -1.92 8.79
N GLN A 95 -9.76 -2.06 10.09
CA GLN A 95 -8.73 -2.04 11.12
C GLN A 95 -7.75 -3.20 10.95
N ASN A 96 -8.26 -4.38 10.61
CA ASN A 96 -7.40 -5.53 10.32
C ASN A 96 -6.47 -5.23 9.14
N GLY A 97 -6.97 -4.53 8.12
CA GLY A 97 -6.15 -4.11 6.98
C GLY A 97 -5.03 -3.17 7.39
N ILE A 98 -5.32 -2.22 8.28
CA ILE A 98 -4.30 -1.30 8.82
C ILE A 98 -3.23 -2.09 9.57
N GLU A 99 -3.63 -3.03 10.43
CA GLU A 99 -2.68 -3.85 11.17
C GLU A 99 -1.81 -4.70 10.24
N ALA A 100 -2.39 -5.20 9.15
CA ALA A 100 -1.63 -5.94 8.16
C ALA A 100 -0.57 -5.08 7.49
N VAL A 101 -0.90 -3.84 7.12
CA VAL A 101 0.08 -2.91 6.53
C VAL A 101 1.19 -2.59 7.54
N LYS A 102 0.82 -2.30 8.79
CA LYS A 102 1.78 -1.97 9.85
C LYS A 102 2.80 -3.08 10.07
N SER A 103 2.34 -4.33 10.09
CA SER A 103 3.21 -5.47 10.38
C SER A 103 3.98 -5.95 9.15
N THR A 104 3.47 -5.69 7.95
CA THR A 104 3.98 -6.26 6.70
C THR A 104 4.95 -5.33 5.99
N ALA A 105 4.60 -4.05 5.87
CA ALA A 105 5.33 -3.12 5.02
C ALA A 105 6.80 -2.94 5.40
N PRO A 106 7.17 -2.84 6.71
CA PRO A 106 8.57 -2.54 7.05
C PRO A 106 9.56 -3.57 6.55
N SER A 107 9.16 -4.84 6.42
CA SER A 107 10.08 -5.92 6.06
C SER A 107 9.76 -6.61 4.73
N ALA A 108 8.71 -6.18 4.03
CA ALA A 108 8.33 -6.82 2.76
C ALA A 108 9.39 -6.57 1.68
N ALA A 109 9.72 -7.62 0.94
CA ALA A 109 10.64 -7.51 -0.20
C ALA A 109 9.95 -6.83 -1.38
N VAL A 110 10.72 -6.39 -2.36
CA VAL A 110 10.19 -5.78 -3.59
C VAL A 110 10.40 -6.75 -4.75
N GLU A 111 9.30 -7.04 -5.43
CA GLU A 111 9.33 -7.81 -6.67
C GLU A 111 9.03 -6.85 -7.83
N GLU A 112 9.92 -6.82 -8.81
CA GLU A 112 9.72 -6.01 -10.01
C GLU A 112 9.10 -6.88 -11.10
N LEU A 113 7.89 -6.52 -11.51
CA LEU A 113 7.16 -7.28 -12.53
C LEU A 113 7.50 -6.84 -13.95
#